data_0a606b50d23992492d67fb94b0fc867c
#
_entry.id   0a606b50d23992492d67fb94b0fc867c
#
_cell.length_a   1.000
_cell.length_b   1.000
_cell.length_c   1.000
_cell.angle_alpha   90.00
_cell.angle_beta   90.00
_cell.angle_gamma   90.00
#
_symmetry.space_group_name_H-M   'P 1'
#
loop_
_entity.id
_entity.type
_entity.pdbx_description
1 polymer ?
#
loop_
_entity_poly.entity_id
_entity_poly.type
_entity_poly.pdbx_seq_one_letter_code
_entity_poly.pdbx_strand_id
1 'polypeptide(L)'
;MRFSTGLLLTMLAAVPAHAEWHAASPAVAEAAKQPRIAAALAATARMDAAIIAHDMTGFAAAFADDAVVNNPFNKIARKTDALNNLQTGLIDYTSLVRSVEYAATRGAHDVVLMGEESLTPVGKARFPGKQVRRRTTEVWSDATGEWKLSLRQATIYAAE
;
A
#
# COMPACT_ATOMS: atom_id res chain seq x y z
N MET A 1 12.34 29.95 50.94
CA MET A 1 12.15 28.65 50.27
C MET A 1 11.50 28.91 48.91
N ARG A 2 12.25 28.76 47.81
CA ARG A 2 11.71 28.91 46.45
C ARG A 2 11.60 27.50 45.87
N PHE A 3 10.38 27.05 45.60
CA PHE A 3 10.12 25.79 44.91
C PHE A 3 10.19 26.06 43.39
N SER A 4 11.18 25.45 42.74
CA SER A 4 11.33 25.46 41.28
C SER A 4 10.53 24.29 40.71
N THR A 5 9.42 24.58 40.05
CA THR A 5 8.59 23.57 39.37
C THR A 5 9.23 23.30 38.01
N GLY A 6 9.93 22.18 37.90
CA GLY A 6 10.47 21.70 36.64
C GLY A 6 9.34 21.17 35.74
N LEU A 7 9.11 21.82 34.60
CA LEU A 7 8.20 21.35 33.56
C LEU A 7 8.88 20.21 32.78
N LEU A 8 8.41 19.00 32.98
CA LEU A 8 8.87 17.82 32.23
C LEU A 8 8.22 17.87 30.84
N LEU A 9 8.98 18.28 29.84
CA LEU A 9 8.56 18.26 28.44
C LEU A 9 8.72 16.83 27.89
N THR A 10 7.63 16.08 27.84
CA THR A 10 7.61 14.75 27.19
C THR A 10 7.66 14.96 25.67
N MET A 11 8.82 14.74 25.07
CA MET A 11 8.95 14.66 23.61
C MET A 11 8.25 13.38 23.13
N LEU A 12 7.08 13.51 22.51
CA LEU A 12 6.52 12.43 21.69
C LEU A 12 7.44 12.27 20.48
N ALA A 13 8.20 11.19 20.42
CA ALA A 13 8.93 10.82 19.22
C ALA A 13 7.90 10.47 18.12
N ALA A 14 7.84 11.26 17.07
CA ALA A 14 7.05 10.93 15.88
C ALA A 14 7.62 9.66 15.27
N VAL A 15 6.81 8.60 15.16
CA VAL A 15 7.18 7.39 14.41
C VAL A 15 7.32 7.80 12.96
N PRO A 16 8.45 7.54 12.29
CA PRO A 16 8.62 7.90 10.88
C PRO A 16 7.57 7.16 10.03
N ALA A 17 7.02 7.86 9.05
CA ALA A 17 6.12 7.26 8.06
C ALA A 17 6.89 6.19 7.26
N HIS A 18 6.32 4.99 7.11
CA HIS A 18 7.01 3.88 6.45
C HIS A 18 6.06 3.00 5.65
N ALA A 19 6.60 2.41 4.58
CA ALA A 19 5.96 1.36 3.80
C ALA A 19 6.89 0.16 3.70
N GLU A 20 6.38 -1.05 3.98
CA GLU A 20 7.16 -2.29 3.92
C GLU A 20 6.29 -3.49 3.55
N TRP A 21 6.92 -4.59 3.12
CA TRP A 21 6.24 -5.85 2.92
C TRP A 21 7.05 -7.02 3.50
N HIS A 22 6.36 -8.09 3.84
CA HIS A 22 6.97 -9.35 4.26
C HIS A 22 6.18 -10.55 3.71
N ALA A 23 6.86 -11.68 3.56
CA ALA A 23 6.23 -12.94 3.19
C ALA A 23 5.56 -13.57 4.41
N ALA A 24 4.30 -13.95 4.28
CA ALA A 24 3.52 -14.58 5.37
C ALA A 24 3.94 -16.04 5.64
N SER A 25 4.68 -16.68 4.72
CA SER A 25 5.12 -18.06 4.86
C SER A 25 6.45 -18.32 4.14
N PRO A 26 7.19 -19.40 4.51
CA PRO A 26 8.37 -19.82 3.77
C PRO A 26 8.12 -20.09 2.29
N ALA A 27 6.94 -20.60 1.92
CA ALA A 27 6.58 -20.86 0.53
C ALA A 27 6.47 -19.56 -0.28
N VAL A 28 5.90 -18.50 0.30
CA VAL A 28 5.84 -17.18 -0.33
C VAL A 28 7.24 -16.54 -0.40
N ALA A 29 8.05 -16.70 0.63
CA ALA A 29 9.44 -16.22 0.62
C ALA A 29 10.27 -16.90 -0.49
N GLU A 30 10.05 -18.20 -0.75
CA GLU A 30 10.67 -18.89 -1.86
C GLU A 30 10.15 -18.41 -3.23
N ALA A 31 8.82 -18.28 -3.36
CA ALA A 31 8.20 -17.74 -4.58
C ALA A 31 8.73 -16.34 -4.93
N ALA A 32 8.94 -15.49 -3.92
CA ALA A 32 9.47 -14.13 -4.08
C ALA A 32 10.90 -14.06 -4.67
N LYS A 33 11.63 -15.16 -4.68
CA LYS A 33 12.96 -15.25 -5.33
C LYS A 33 12.86 -15.38 -6.86
N GLN A 34 11.70 -15.76 -7.39
CA GLN A 34 11.50 -15.84 -8.84
C GLN A 34 11.57 -14.45 -9.46
N PRO A 35 12.36 -14.23 -10.54
CA PRO A 35 12.66 -12.88 -11.04
C PRO A 35 11.42 -12.02 -11.32
N ARG A 36 10.38 -12.60 -11.93
CA ARG A 36 9.14 -11.88 -12.24
C ARG A 36 8.35 -11.50 -10.98
N ILE A 37 8.26 -12.41 -10.01
CA ILE A 37 7.59 -12.14 -8.73
C ILE A 37 8.35 -11.07 -7.95
N ALA A 38 9.69 -11.18 -7.88
CA ALA A 38 10.54 -10.18 -7.26
C ALA A 38 10.35 -8.79 -7.88
N ALA A 39 10.27 -8.71 -9.21
CA ALA A 39 10.07 -7.45 -9.93
C ALA A 39 8.68 -6.84 -9.65
N ALA A 40 7.61 -7.65 -9.62
CA ALA A 40 6.27 -7.21 -9.25
C ALA A 40 6.20 -6.72 -7.79
N LEU A 41 6.84 -7.44 -6.85
CA LEU A 41 6.93 -7.01 -5.45
C LEU A 41 7.71 -5.70 -5.30
N ALA A 42 8.79 -5.51 -6.07
CA ALA A 42 9.52 -4.25 -6.10
C ALA A 42 8.68 -3.10 -6.67
N ALA A 43 7.83 -3.35 -7.67
CA ALA A 43 6.88 -2.37 -8.19
C ALA A 43 5.80 -2.01 -7.15
N THR A 44 5.28 -3.01 -6.44
CA THR A 44 4.36 -2.81 -5.31
C THR A 44 4.99 -1.94 -4.23
N ALA A 45 6.22 -2.23 -3.81
CA ALA A 45 6.93 -1.46 -2.78
C ALA A 45 7.15 0.00 -3.21
N ARG A 46 7.46 0.25 -4.49
CA ARG A 46 7.56 1.63 -5.02
C ARG A 46 6.22 2.37 -4.96
N MET A 47 5.12 1.71 -5.31
CA MET A 47 3.77 2.29 -5.22
C MET A 47 3.43 2.65 -3.76
N ASP A 48 3.70 1.77 -2.83
CA ASP A 48 3.43 1.99 -1.40
C ASP A 48 4.28 3.14 -0.84
N ALA A 49 5.57 3.19 -1.21
CA ALA A 49 6.44 4.31 -0.84
C ALA A 49 5.94 5.64 -1.42
N ALA A 50 5.44 5.64 -2.68
CA ALA A 50 4.86 6.83 -3.29
C ALA A 50 3.59 7.30 -2.56
N ILE A 51 2.74 6.38 -2.08
CA ILE A 51 1.57 6.73 -1.24
C ILE A 51 2.03 7.43 0.04
N ILE A 52 2.97 6.85 0.78
CA ILE A 52 3.49 7.39 2.04
C ILE A 52 4.17 8.76 1.84
N ALA A 53 4.88 8.93 0.72
CA ALA A 53 5.56 10.17 0.38
C ALA A 53 4.67 11.22 -0.28
N HIS A 54 3.39 10.92 -0.56
CA HIS A 54 2.49 11.75 -1.39
C HIS A 54 3.10 12.08 -2.77
N ASP A 55 3.93 11.16 -3.31
CA ASP A 55 4.53 11.29 -4.64
C ASP A 55 3.50 10.95 -5.73
N MET A 56 2.84 11.98 -6.25
CA MET A 56 1.84 11.84 -7.31
C MET A 56 2.41 11.21 -8.58
N THR A 57 3.68 11.52 -8.92
CA THR A 57 4.33 11.02 -10.12
C THR A 57 4.65 9.53 -9.99
N GLY A 58 5.27 9.11 -8.89
CA GLY A 58 5.56 7.72 -8.59
C GLY A 58 4.29 6.87 -8.45
N PHE A 59 3.25 7.41 -7.81
CA PHE A 59 1.96 6.74 -7.69
C PHE A 59 1.27 6.56 -9.05
N ALA A 60 1.25 7.60 -9.90
CA ALA A 60 0.69 7.52 -11.25
C ALA A 60 1.44 6.51 -12.13
N ALA A 61 2.78 6.46 -12.00
CA ALA A 61 3.64 5.55 -12.75
C ALA A 61 3.40 4.06 -12.42
N ALA A 62 2.85 3.76 -11.23
CA ALA A 62 2.56 2.39 -10.82
C ALA A 62 1.36 1.76 -11.54
N PHE A 63 0.45 2.55 -12.12
CA PHE A 63 -0.79 2.04 -12.73
C PHE A 63 -0.67 1.87 -14.25
N ALA A 64 -1.25 0.79 -14.77
CA ALA A 64 -1.61 0.70 -16.18
C ALA A 64 -2.69 1.76 -16.51
N ASP A 65 -2.75 2.21 -17.77
CA ASP A 65 -3.70 3.27 -18.14
C ASP A 65 -5.16 2.81 -18.08
N ASP A 66 -5.40 1.54 -18.30
CA ASP A 66 -6.70 0.87 -18.22
C ASP A 66 -6.97 0.21 -16.85
N ALA A 67 -6.11 0.45 -15.85
CA ALA A 67 -6.22 -0.17 -14.53
C ALA A 67 -7.61 -0.04 -13.91
N VAL A 68 -8.06 -1.12 -13.28
CA VAL A 68 -9.35 -1.20 -12.57
C VAL A 68 -9.11 -1.53 -11.10
N VAL A 69 -9.76 -0.77 -10.23
CA VAL A 69 -9.69 -0.98 -8.78
C VAL A 69 -11.10 -1.15 -8.22
N ASN A 70 -11.39 -2.32 -7.64
CA ASN A 70 -12.52 -2.45 -6.73
C ASN A 70 -12.06 -1.97 -5.35
N ASN A 71 -12.40 -0.72 -5.02
CA ASN A 71 -11.84 -0.03 -3.87
C ASN A 71 -12.55 -0.41 -2.54
N PRO A 72 -11.98 -0.06 -1.37
CA PRO A 72 -12.55 -0.39 -0.06
C PRO A 72 -13.92 0.26 0.23
N PHE A 73 -14.40 1.13 -0.66
CA PHE A 73 -15.73 1.76 -0.58
C PHE A 73 -16.79 1.03 -1.42
N ASN A 74 -16.48 -0.22 -1.89
CA ASN A 74 -17.33 -1.03 -2.78
C ASN A 74 -17.65 -0.33 -4.11
N LYS A 75 -16.68 0.40 -4.67
CA LYS A 75 -16.82 1.10 -5.96
C LYS A 75 -15.72 0.67 -6.92
N ILE A 76 -16.10 0.53 -8.18
CA ILE A 76 -15.14 0.42 -9.26
C ILE A 76 -14.56 1.80 -9.54
N ALA A 77 -13.25 1.89 -9.47
CA ALA A 77 -12.46 3.09 -9.70
C ALA A 77 -11.43 2.84 -10.82
N ARG A 78 -10.99 3.91 -11.46
CA ARG A 78 -9.94 3.92 -12.46
C ARG A 78 -8.68 4.60 -11.90
N LYS A 79 -7.59 4.57 -12.67
CA LYS A 79 -6.34 5.27 -12.37
C LYS A 79 -6.58 6.72 -11.96
N THR A 80 -7.39 7.47 -12.72
CA THR A 80 -7.73 8.87 -12.43
C THR A 80 -8.39 9.07 -11.07
N ASP A 81 -9.28 8.16 -10.66
CA ASP A 81 -9.93 8.22 -9.35
C ASP A 81 -8.93 7.96 -8.21
N ALA A 82 -8.01 6.99 -8.41
CA ALA A 82 -6.97 6.71 -7.44
C ALA A 82 -6.03 7.92 -7.24
N LEU A 83 -5.63 8.57 -8.34
CA LEU A 83 -4.80 9.77 -8.32
C LEU A 83 -5.52 10.93 -7.61
N ASN A 84 -6.79 11.16 -7.93
CA ASN A 84 -7.59 12.18 -7.25
C ASN A 84 -7.72 11.89 -5.75
N ASN A 85 -7.88 10.63 -5.35
CA ASN A 85 -7.96 10.24 -3.94
C ASN A 85 -6.66 10.52 -3.18
N LEU A 86 -5.48 10.29 -3.78
CA LEU A 86 -4.20 10.67 -3.18
C LEU A 86 -4.07 12.19 -3.09
N GLN A 87 -4.35 12.91 -4.18
CA GLN A 87 -4.25 14.37 -4.24
C GLN A 87 -5.18 15.07 -3.23
N THR A 88 -6.37 14.54 -2.99
CA THR A 88 -7.36 15.13 -2.06
C THR A 88 -7.21 14.67 -0.62
N GLY A 89 -6.29 13.74 -0.33
CA GLY A 89 -6.03 13.20 1.01
C GLY A 89 -7.04 12.14 1.45
N LEU A 90 -7.80 11.54 0.53
CA LEU A 90 -8.62 10.36 0.81
C LEU A 90 -7.78 9.08 0.88
N ILE A 91 -6.60 9.09 0.27
CA ILE A 91 -5.50 8.15 0.48
C ILE A 91 -4.40 8.94 1.20
N ASP A 92 -4.24 8.72 2.49
CA ASP A 92 -3.27 9.41 3.34
C ASP A 92 -2.94 8.52 4.54
N TYR A 93 -1.72 8.00 4.61
CA TYR A 93 -1.32 7.01 5.60
C TYR A 93 0.05 7.34 6.18
N THR A 94 0.22 7.17 7.49
CA THR A 94 1.53 7.25 8.15
C THR A 94 2.27 5.91 8.15
N SER A 95 1.55 4.80 7.95
CA SER A 95 2.16 3.48 7.78
C SER A 95 1.34 2.63 6.83
N LEU A 96 2.03 1.78 6.06
CA LEU A 96 1.45 0.76 5.22
C LEU A 96 2.35 -0.46 5.23
N VAL A 97 1.90 -1.55 5.82
CA VAL A 97 2.63 -2.81 5.92
C VAL A 97 1.84 -3.90 5.19
N ARG A 98 2.51 -4.63 4.29
CA ARG A 98 1.92 -5.75 3.56
C ARG A 98 2.39 -7.08 4.12
N SER A 99 1.46 -7.98 4.37
CA SER A 99 1.71 -9.40 4.56
C SER A 99 1.30 -10.13 3.27
N VAL A 100 2.28 -10.54 2.47
CA VAL A 100 2.02 -11.26 1.21
C VAL A 100 1.82 -12.73 1.52
N GLU A 101 0.61 -13.24 1.25
CA GLU A 101 0.21 -14.62 1.54
C GLU A 101 0.22 -15.51 0.31
N TYR A 102 0.13 -14.90 -0.88
CA TYR A 102 0.18 -15.58 -2.16
C TYR A 102 0.89 -14.73 -3.20
N ALA A 103 1.82 -15.33 -3.93
CA ALA A 103 2.50 -14.73 -5.06
C ALA A 103 2.73 -15.79 -6.13
N ALA A 104 2.23 -15.55 -7.35
CA ALA A 104 2.40 -16.47 -8.46
C ALA A 104 2.34 -15.76 -9.82
N THR A 105 3.08 -16.29 -10.79
CA THR A 105 2.97 -15.87 -12.19
C THR A 105 1.66 -16.38 -12.81
N ARG A 106 1.09 -15.61 -13.73
CA ARG A 106 -0.05 -15.98 -14.56
C ARG A 106 0.26 -15.62 -16.01
N GLY A 107 0.15 -16.59 -16.92
CA GLY A 107 0.48 -16.38 -18.31
C GLY A 107 1.90 -15.82 -18.53
N ALA A 108 2.09 -15.13 -19.65
CA ALA A 108 3.39 -14.61 -20.04
C ALA A 108 3.79 -13.33 -19.30
N HIS A 109 2.82 -12.51 -18.88
CA HIS A 109 3.09 -11.15 -18.42
C HIS A 109 2.62 -10.84 -17.00
N ASP A 110 1.75 -11.64 -16.40
CA ASP A 110 1.11 -11.27 -15.16
C ASP A 110 1.71 -11.95 -13.93
N VAL A 111 1.67 -11.25 -12.80
CA VAL A 111 1.89 -11.75 -11.44
C VAL A 111 0.69 -11.38 -10.59
N VAL A 112 0.15 -12.37 -9.87
CA VAL A 112 -0.90 -12.17 -8.88
C VAL A 112 -0.28 -12.15 -7.49
N LEU A 113 -0.59 -11.11 -6.74
CA LEU A 113 -0.24 -10.96 -5.33
C LEU A 113 -1.54 -10.90 -4.51
N MET A 114 -1.61 -11.66 -3.42
CA MET A 114 -2.73 -11.60 -2.48
C MET A 114 -2.21 -11.57 -1.05
N GLY A 115 -2.94 -10.90 -0.19
CA GLY A 115 -2.58 -10.84 1.22
C GLY A 115 -3.36 -9.80 1.99
N GLU A 116 -2.73 -9.33 3.04
CA GLU A 116 -3.27 -8.32 3.93
C GLU A 116 -2.42 -7.04 3.87
N GLU A 117 -3.08 -5.91 3.99
CA GLU A 117 -2.46 -4.64 4.31
C GLU A 117 -2.94 -4.15 5.67
N SER A 118 -1.99 -3.72 6.48
CA SER A 118 -2.19 -3.03 7.75
C SER A 118 -1.72 -1.59 7.59
N LEU A 119 -2.59 -0.62 7.84
CA LEU A 119 -2.30 0.78 7.58
C LEU A 119 -2.90 1.70 8.65
N THR A 120 -2.28 2.87 8.84
CA THR A 120 -2.75 3.92 9.74
C THR A 120 -3.17 5.14 8.93
N PRO A 121 -4.48 5.29 8.62
CA PRO A 121 -4.99 6.47 7.93
C PRO A 121 -4.89 7.71 8.79
N VAL A 122 -4.70 8.86 8.13
CA VAL A 122 -4.69 10.18 8.77
C VAL A 122 -5.51 11.18 7.95
N GLY A 123 -5.64 12.39 8.45
CA GLY A 123 -6.27 13.50 7.75
C GLY A 123 -7.71 13.22 7.34
N LYS A 124 -7.99 13.24 6.03
CA LYS A 124 -9.31 13.00 5.44
C LYS A 124 -9.58 11.54 5.07
N ALA A 125 -8.57 10.67 5.20
CA ALA A 125 -8.74 9.26 4.91
C ALA A 125 -9.76 8.62 5.87
N ARG A 126 -10.42 7.55 5.42
CA ARG A 126 -11.42 6.86 6.26
C ARG A 126 -10.76 6.21 7.47
N PHE A 127 -11.36 6.34 8.64
CA PHE A 127 -10.87 5.84 9.94
C PHE A 127 -9.54 6.46 10.39
N PRO A 128 -9.40 7.80 10.39
CA PRO A 128 -8.14 8.45 10.74
C PRO A 128 -7.72 8.10 12.18
N GLY A 129 -6.43 7.79 12.35
CA GLY A 129 -5.83 7.41 13.63
C GLY A 129 -6.08 5.99 14.08
N LYS A 130 -6.84 5.19 13.30
CA LYS A 130 -7.09 3.79 13.60
C LYS A 130 -6.12 2.86 12.88
N GLN A 131 -5.89 1.68 13.45
CA GLN A 131 -5.26 0.58 12.74
C GLN A 131 -6.30 -0.07 11.82
N VAL A 132 -6.14 0.11 10.51
CA VAL A 132 -7.03 -0.46 9.50
C VAL A 132 -6.39 -1.67 8.87
N ARG A 133 -7.17 -2.76 8.76
CA ARG A 133 -6.74 -3.99 8.07
C ARG A 133 -7.64 -4.26 6.88
N ARG A 134 -7.02 -4.58 5.73
CA ARG A 134 -7.75 -4.89 4.50
C ARG A 134 -7.14 -6.06 3.75
N ARG A 135 -8.00 -6.87 3.15
CA ARG A 135 -7.58 -7.92 2.22
C ARG A 135 -7.39 -7.34 0.85
N THR A 136 -6.35 -7.79 0.16
CA THR A 136 -6.04 -7.33 -1.19
C THR A 136 -5.78 -8.48 -2.15
N THR A 137 -6.18 -8.26 -3.41
CA THR A 137 -5.79 -9.05 -4.56
C THR A 137 -5.32 -8.07 -5.63
N GLU A 138 -4.13 -8.29 -6.17
CA GLU A 138 -3.51 -7.43 -7.16
C GLU A 138 -3.02 -8.25 -8.34
N VAL A 139 -3.18 -7.71 -9.54
CA VAL A 139 -2.57 -8.21 -10.77
C VAL A 139 -1.61 -7.16 -11.27
N TRP A 140 -0.36 -7.52 -11.32
CA TRP A 140 0.73 -6.72 -11.88
C TRP A 140 1.13 -7.31 -13.24
N SER A 141 1.35 -6.46 -14.25
CA SER A 141 1.69 -6.88 -15.62
C SER A 141 2.90 -6.14 -16.16
N ASP A 142 3.77 -6.85 -16.88
CA ASP A 142 4.92 -6.30 -17.61
C ASP A 142 4.69 -6.26 -19.14
N ALA A 143 3.46 -6.41 -19.59
CA ALA A 143 3.10 -6.47 -21.03
C ALA A 143 3.53 -5.22 -21.83
N THR A 144 3.71 -4.08 -21.17
CA THR A 144 4.18 -2.83 -21.78
C THR A 144 5.69 -2.58 -21.60
N GLY A 145 6.44 -3.56 -21.08
CA GLY A 145 7.86 -3.46 -20.78
C GLY A 145 8.18 -2.91 -19.37
N GLU A 146 7.17 -2.47 -18.63
CA GLU A 146 7.29 -2.02 -17.24
C GLU A 146 6.21 -2.67 -16.38
N TRP A 147 6.55 -2.99 -15.11
CA TRP A 147 5.59 -3.52 -14.17
C TRP A 147 4.56 -2.47 -13.77
N LYS A 148 3.30 -2.71 -14.14
CA LYS A 148 2.15 -1.84 -13.84
C LYS A 148 1.05 -2.63 -13.14
N LEU A 149 0.37 -1.99 -12.19
CA LEU A 149 -0.84 -2.51 -11.58
C LEU A 149 -1.98 -2.43 -12.59
N SER A 150 -2.52 -3.57 -13.01
CA SER A 150 -3.63 -3.67 -13.97
C SER A 150 -4.98 -3.86 -13.29
N LEU A 151 -5.00 -4.62 -12.18
CA LEU A 151 -6.21 -4.86 -11.41
C LEU A 151 -5.89 -4.89 -9.91
N ARG A 152 -6.77 -4.29 -9.11
CA ARG A 152 -6.72 -4.38 -7.66
C ARG A 152 -8.11 -4.54 -7.07
N GLN A 153 -8.24 -5.41 -6.10
CA GLN A 153 -9.35 -5.46 -5.17
C GLN A 153 -8.83 -5.19 -3.76
N ALA A 154 -9.54 -4.39 -2.99
CA ALA A 154 -9.24 -4.16 -1.58
C ALA A 154 -10.53 -4.11 -0.76
N THR A 155 -10.58 -4.82 0.37
CA THR A 155 -11.74 -4.85 1.27
C THR A 155 -11.28 -4.63 2.70
N ILE A 156 -11.76 -3.56 3.35
CA ILE A 156 -11.54 -3.33 4.78
C ILE A 156 -12.40 -4.32 5.56
N TYR A 157 -11.78 -5.04 6.49
CA TYR A 157 -12.47 -5.99 7.36
C TYR A 157 -12.31 -5.68 8.85
N ALA A 158 -11.36 -4.80 9.23
CA ALA A 158 -11.19 -4.31 10.59
C ALA A 158 -10.71 -2.86 10.62
N ALA A 159 -11.13 -2.10 11.64
CA ALA A 159 -10.68 -0.74 11.95
C ALA A 159 -10.79 -0.52 13.47
N GLU A 160 -9.65 -0.63 14.18
CA GLU A 160 -9.56 -0.63 15.65
C GLU A 160 -8.89 0.65 16.17
#